data_fb20966197bd2219ef4cd5d350a9a974
#
_entry.id   fb20966197bd2219ef4cd5d350a9a974
#
_cell.length_a   1.000
_cell.length_b   1.000
_cell.length_c   1.000
_cell.angle_alpha   90.00
_cell.angle_beta   90.00
_cell.angle_gamma   90.00
#
_symmetry.space_group_name_H-M   'P 1'
#
loop_
_entity.id
_entity.type
_entity.pdbx_description
1 polymer ?
#
loop_
_entity_poly.entity_id
_entity_poly.type
_entity_poly.pdbx_seq_one_letter_code
_entity_poly.pdbx_strand_id
1 'polypeptide(L)'
;MEDNNKISENFLLDNEISKYIEQITISYIKSDNLIDQENIEDFICPICLNILNNPISCSNKKNSHSFCKNCIDKYLEQNNNCPTCKLKFGYKINEELYNTLVKLNFICEFKKEGCNKIIPYSDYLTHINNCKLSW
;
A
#
# COMPACT_ATOMS: atom_id res chain seq x y z
N MET A 1 -30.93 -6.64 25.07
CA MET A 1 -30.27 -6.95 24.62
C MET A 1 -29.88 -7.21 24.38
N GLU A 2 -29.78 -6.70 23.92
CA GLU A 2 -29.01 -7.13 23.28
C GLU A 2 -28.39 -7.04 23.15
N ASP A 3 -28.58 -6.54 23.27
CA ASP A 3 -27.70 -6.70 22.77
C ASP A 3 -27.17 -6.59 22.75
N ASN A 4 -27.35 -6.20 22.91
CA ASN A 4 -26.52 -6.25 22.45
C ASN A 4 -26.03 -6.40 22.13
N ASN A 5 -26.22 -6.17 22.03
CA ASN A 5 -25.58 -6.35 21.36
C ASN A 5 -25.67 -6.44 20.81
N LYS A 6 -25.94 -6.31 20.52
CA LYS A 6 -25.84 -6.34 19.70
C LYS A 6 -25.88 -5.83 19.37
N ILE A 7 -26.07 -5.38 19.11
CA ILE A 7 -25.90 -4.92 18.59
C ILE A 7 -25.88 -4.66 18.48
N SER A 8 -26.06 -4.45 18.59
CA SER A 8 -25.89 -4.34 18.28
C SER A 8 -25.79 -4.60 17.82
N GLU A 9 -26.07 -4.66 17.80
CA GLU A 9 -25.68 -5.09 16.86
C GLU A 9 -26.12 -4.84 15.82
N ASN A 10 -27.11 -4.07 15.60
CA ASN A 10 -27.48 -4.04 14.40
C ASN A 10 -27.69 -2.73 13.97
N PHE A 11 -28.10 -1.82 14.53
CA PHE A 11 -28.20 -0.67 14.23
C PHE A 11 -27.12 -0.01 14.14
N LEU A 12 -26.53 -0.20 14.93
CA LEU A 12 -25.40 0.32 14.82
C LEU A 12 -24.91 -0.04 13.62
N LEU A 13 -25.49 -0.89 12.98
CA LEU A 13 -24.96 -1.48 11.88
C LEU A 13 -24.71 -0.57 10.74
N ASP A 14 -25.51 0.41 10.48
CA ASP A 14 -25.26 1.29 9.36
C ASP A 14 -23.95 2.03 9.49
N ASN A 15 -23.68 2.57 10.68
CA ASN A 15 -22.43 3.28 10.91
C ASN A 15 -21.26 2.31 11.00
N GLU A 16 -21.47 1.17 11.61
CA GLU A 16 -20.43 0.18 11.74
C GLU A 16 -20.03 -0.39 10.39
N ILE A 17 -20.99 -0.68 9.55
CA ILE A 17 -20.72 -1.22 8.24
C ILE A 17 -19.97 -0.21 7.38
N SER A 18 -20.38 1.03 7.43
CA SER A 18 -19.72 2.09 6.70
C SER A 18 -18.25 2.21 7.08
N LYS A 19 -17.99 2.20 8.38
CA LYS A 19 -16.66 2.25 8.90
C LYS A 19 -15.84 1.04 8.45
N TYR A 20 -16.45 -0.12 8.50
CA TYR A 20 -15.81 -1.35 8.13
C TYR A 20 -15.47 -1.35 6.64
N ILE A 21 -16.36 -0.84 5.81
CA ILE A 21 -16.12 -0.74 4.38
C ILE A 21 -14.92 0.18 4.10
N GLU A 22 -14.79 1.26 4.83
CA GLU A 22 -13.65 2.13 4.68
C GLU A 22 -12.35 1.40 5.01
N GLN A 23 -12.39 0.50 5.99
CA GLN A 23 -11.23 -0.25 6.39
C GLN A 23 -10.81 -1.28 5.36
N ILE A 24 -11.70 -1.69 4.48
CA ILE A 24 -11.34 -2.66 3.45
C ILE A 24 -10.96 -1.98 2.13
N THR A 25 -10.87 -0.65 2.13
CA THR A 25 -10.37 0.06 0.97
C THR A 25 -8.96 -0.43 0.67
N ILE A 26 -8.70 -0.74 -0.59
CA ILE A 26 -7.40 -1.25 -0.99
C ILE A 26 -6.36 -0.15 -0.88
N SER A 27 -5.32 -0.41 -0.12
CA SER A 27 -4.27 0.56 0.10
C SER A 27 -2.89 0.05 -0.33
N TYR A 28 -2.83 -1.13 -0.93
CA TYR A 28 -1.57 -1.71 -1.38
C TYR A 28 -1.55 -1.84 -2.90
N ILE A 29 -0.38 -1.55 -3.48
CA ILE A 29 -0.17 -1.69 -4.92
C ILE A 29 0.44 -3.06 -5.14
N LYS A 30 -0.33 -3.98 -5.70
CA LYS A 30 0.09 -5.38 -5.82
C LYS A 30 1.21 -5.55 -6.83
N SER A 31 2.28 -6.19 -6.40
CA SER A 31 3.44 -6.40 -7.24
C SER A 31 3.13 -7.30 -8.43
N ASP A 32 2.20 -8.23 -8.28
CA ASP A 32 1.82 -9.12 -9.36
C ASP A 32 1.22 -8.37 -10.55
N ASN A 33 0.71 -7.18 -10.33
CA ASN A 33 0.06 -6.40 -11.37
C ASN A 33 1.01 -5.49 -12.13
N LEU A 34 2.27 -5.42 -11.72
CA LEU A 34 3.26 -4.62 -12.43
C LEU A 34 3.53 -5.27 -13.79
N ILE A 35 3.45 -4.48 -14.86
CA ILE A 35 3.63 -5.01 -16.20
C ILE A 35 5.05 -5.47 -16.44
N ASP A 36 6.03 -4.64 -16.09
CA ASP A 36 7.43 -5.00 -16.29
C ASP A 36 7.97 -5.58 -14.99
N GLN A 37 8.12 -6.90 -14.98
CA GLN A 37 8.57 -7.60 -13.77
C GLN A 37 10.09 -7.59 -13.59
N GLU A 38 10.81 -7.03 -14.55
CA GLU A 38 12.26 -6.95 -14.45
C GLU A 38 12.64 -5.98 -13.34
N ASN A 39 13.57 -6.40 -12.48
CA ASN A 39 14.03 -5.59 -11.35
C ASN A 39 12.93 -5.23 -10.35
N ILE A 40 11.87 -6.03 -10.31
CA ILE A 40 10.75 -5.76 -9.42
C ILE A 40 11.18 -5.69 -7.95
N GLU A 41 12.23 -6.42 -7.59
CA GLU A 41 12.72 -6.41 -6.21
C GLU A 41 13.11 -5.01 -5.73
N ASP A 42 13.53 -4.15 -6.65
CA ASP A 42 13.91 -2.79 -6.29
C ASP A 42 12.73 -1.95 -5.85
N PHE A 43 11.52 -2.42 -6.14
CA PHE A 43 10.30 -1.65 -5.88
C PHE A 43 9.41 -2.28 -4.81
N ILE A 44 9.89 -3.29 -4.10
CA ILE A 44 9.09 -4.01 -3.12
C ILE A 44 9.37 -3.50 -1.70
N CYS A 45 8.31 -3.22 -0.97
CA CYS A 45 8.42 -2.86 0.44
C CYS A 45 8.66 -4.12 1.27
N PRO A 46 9.74 -4.18 2.07
CA PRO A 46 10.02 -5.38 2.87
C PRO A 46 8.97 -5.66 3.95
N ILE A 47 8.18 -4.68 4.33
CA ILE A 47 7.19 -4.86 5.38
C ILE A 47 5.91 -5.49 4.83
N CYS A 48 5.35 -4.90 3.76
CA CYS A 48 4.08 -5.40 3.22
C CYS A 48 4.25 -6.30 2.00
N LEU A 49 5.46 -6.37 1.44
CA LEU A 49 5.79 -7.16 0.26
C LEU A 49 5.01 -6.76 -0.99
N ASN A 50 4.57 -5.52 -1.02
CA ASN A 50 3.91 -4.94 -2.19
C ASN A 50 4.76 -3.82 -2.74
N ILE A 51 4.32 -3.21 -3.84
CA ILE A 51 5.07 -2.11 -4.45
C ILE A 51 5.12 -0.93 -3.48
N LEU A 52 6.28 -0.30 -3.41
CA LEU A 52 6.49 0.86 -2.54
C LEU A 52 5.49 1.96 -2.85
N ASN A 53 4.77 2.40 -1.83
CA ASN A 53 3.80 3.48 -1.94
C ASN A 53 4.31 4.64 -1.09
N ASN A 54 4.66 5.76 -1.73
CA ASN A 54 5.28 6.91 -1.07
C ASN A 54 6.52 6.47 -0.31
N PRO A 55 7.59 6.12 -1.02
CA PRO A 55 8.75 5.49 -0.38
C PRO A 55 9.47 6.40 0.60
N ILE A 56 9.71 5.88 1.78
CA ILE A 56 10.51 6.51 2.81
C ILE A 56 11.74 5.64 3.00
N SER A 57 12.90 6.25 2.99
CA SER A 57 14.16 5.52 3.10
C SER A 57 14.89 5.88 4.39
N CYS A 58 15.68 4.94 4.89
CA CYS A 58 16.59 5.28 5.97
C CYS A 58 17.76 6.04 5.38
N SER A 59 18.39 6.87 6.19
CA SER A 59 19.47 7.73 5.70
C SER A 59 20.84 7.05 5.73
N ASN A 60 20.86 5.72 5.87
CA ASN A 60 22.11 5.00 5.86
C ASN A 60 22.72 5.08 4.47
N LYS A 61 23.89 5.60 4.37
CA LYS A 61 24.51 5.95 3.08
C LYS A 61 24.78 4.78 2.17
N LYS A 62 25.13 3.64 2.71
CA LYS A 62 25.57 2.54 1.87
C LYS A 62 24.43 1.77 1.25
N ASN A 63 23.35 1.58 1.99
CA ASN A 63 22.23 0.80 1.52
C ASN A 63 20.96 1.45 1.98
N SER A 64 20.44 2.34 1.16
CA SER A 64 19.16 2.95 1.48
C SER A 64 18.09 1.88 1.45
N HIS A 65 17.47 1.66 2.58
CA HIS A 65 16.38 0.73 2.67
C HIS A 65 15.08 1.53 2.59
N SER A 66 14.19 1.11 1.72
CA SER A 66 12.98 1.86 1.43
C SER A 66 11.75 1.09 1.83
N PHE A 67 10.75 1.79 2.33
CA PHE A 67 9.51 1.22 2.83
C PHE A 67 8.34 2.11 2.42
N CYS A 68 7.15 1.54 2.34
CA CYS A 68 5.96 2.37 2.19
C CYS A 68 5.86 3.31 3.39
N LYS A 69 5.43 4.54 3.14
CA LYS A 69 5.29 5.50 4.23
C LYS A 69 4.42 4.95 5.37
N ASN A 70 3.26 4.40 5.02
CA ASN A 70 2.35 3.88 6.05
C ASN A 70 2.97 2.70 6.81
N CYS A 71 3.72 1.88 6.13
CA CYS A 71 4.35 0.72 6.76
C CYS A 71 5.41 1.14 7.77
N ILE A 72 6.30 2.04 7.36
CA ILE A 72 7.39 2.45 8.24
C ILE A 72 6.90 3.35 9.37
N ASP A 73 5.90 4.20 9.09
CA ASP A 73 5.35 5.06 10.14
C ASP A 73 4.78 4.20 11.27
N LYS A 74 4.09 3.13 10.91
CA LYS A 74 3.51 2.24 11.91
C LYS A 74 4.60 1.50 12.68
N TYR A 75 5.62 1.04 11.98
CA TYR A 75 6.74 0.33 12.62
C TYR A 75 7.45 1.25 13.62
N LEU A 76 7.62 2.52 13.28
CA LEU A 76 8.34 3.46 14.12
C LEU A 76 7.55 3.93 15.33
N GLU A 77 6.27 3.57 15.41
CA GLU A 77 5.50 3.85 16.63
C GLU A 77 6.06 3.10 17.84
N GLN A 78 6.70 1.97 17.60
CA GLN A 78 7.25 1.16 18.67
C GLN A 78 8.73 0.85 18.52
N ASN A 79 9.38 1.40 17.49
CA ASN A 79 10.79 1.13 17.22
C ASN A 79 11.45 2.41 16.76
N ASN A 80 12.77 2.50 16.94
CA ASN A 80 13.49 3.67 16.44
C ASN A 80 14.60 3.29 15.46
N ASN A 81 14.63 2.03 15.05
CA ASN A 81 15.67 1.54 14.16
C ASN A 81 15.08 1.12 12.82
N CYS A 82 15.95 1.04 11.81
CA CYS A 82 15.56 0.54 10.50
C CYS A 82 15.29 -0.96 10.60
N PRO A 83 14.16 -1.45 10.08
CA PRO A 83 13.88 -2.89 10.13
C PRO A 83 14.94 -3.73 9.44
N THR A 84 15.62 -3.18 8.43
CA THR A 84 16.57 -3.94 7.64
C THR A 84 17.99 -3.82 8.16
N CYS A 85 18.50 -2.61 8.36
CA CYS A 85 19.89 -2.44 8.78
C CYS A 85 20.08 -2.32 10.29
N LYS A 86 18.99 -2.19 11.04
CA LYS A 86 19.00 -2.14 12.51
C LYS A 86 19.63 -0.89 13.10
N LEU A 87 20.11 0.02 12.29
CA LEU A 87 20.63 1.29 12.75
C LEU A 87 19.45 2.25 12.99
N LYS A 88 19.73 3.32 13.71
CA LYS A 88 18.68 4.32 13.96
C LYS A 88 18.09 4.77 12.63
N PHE A 89 16.76 4.84 12.55
CA PHE A 89 16.12 5.19 11.30
C PHE A 89 16.19 6.70 11.05
N GLY A 90 16.90 7.08 10.00
CA GLY A 90 16.92 8.47 9.56
C GLY A 90 15.85 8.65 8.51
N TYR A 91 14.73 9.17 8.92
CA TYR A 91 13.54 9.31 8.07
C TYR A 91 13.82 10.23 6.89
N LYS A 92 13.72 9.72 5.67
CA LYS A 92 14.04 10.49 4.49
C LYS A 92 13.06 10.19 3.35
N ILE A 93 12.43 11.23 2.83
CA ILE A 93 11.57 11.08 1.64
C ILE A 93 12.51 10.84 0.45
N ASN A 94 12.30 9.74 -0.24
CA ASN A 94 13.15 9.35 -1.37
C ASN A 94 12.52 9.80 -2.69
N GLU A 95 12.78 11.04 -3.08
CA GLU A 95 12.19 11.60 -4.30
C GLU A 95 12.69 10.91 -5.55
N GLU A 96 13.96 10.52 -5.55
CA GLU A 96 14.54 9.86 -6.71
C GLU A 96 13.83 8.54 -6.98
N LEU A 97 13.62 7.75 -5.95
CA LEU A 97 12.90 6.49 -6.09
C LEU A 97 11.45 6.74 -6.48
N TYR A 98 10.83 7.74 -5.88
CA TYR A 98 9.46 8.09 -6.24
C TYR A 98 9.36 8.43 -7.72
N ASN A 99 10.31 9.20 -8.25
CA ASN A 99 10.31 9.57 -9.66
C ASN A 99 10.49 8.37 -10.58
N THR A 100 11.16 7.33 -10.10
CA THR A 100 11.26 6.07 -10.84
C THR A 100 9.95 5.31 -10.79
N LEU A 101 9.33 5.26 -9.62
CA LEU A 101 8.07 4.54 -9.43
C LEU A 101 6.94 5.09 -10.29
N VAL A 102 6.87 6.43 -10.44
CA VAL A 102 5.76 7.02 -11.21
C VAL A 102 5.80 6.66 -12.69
N LYS A 103 6.90 6.10 -13.16
CA LYS A 103 7.01 5.66 -14.54
C LYS A 103 6.50 4.23 -14.74
N LEU A 104 6.16 3.55 -13.67
CA LEU A 104 5.70 2.17 -13.75
C LEU A 104 4.24 2.11 -14.16
N ASN A 105 3.89 1.04 -14.87
CA ASN A 105 2.53 0.80 -15.33
C ASN A 105 2.06 -0.57 -14.86
N PHE A 106 0.77 -0.67 -14.60
CA PHE A 106 0.18 -1.86 -14.00
C PHE A 106 -1.05 -2.32 -14.78
N ILE A 107 -1.36 -3.60 -14.69
CA ILE A 107 -2.65 -4.10 -15.16
C ILE A 107 -3.64 -3.98 -14.02
N CYS A 108 -4.92 -3.92 -14.35
CA CYS A 108 -5.95 -3.89 -13.31
C CYS A 108 -6.06 -5.27 -12.67
N GLU A 109 -6.23 -5.29 -11.35
CA GLU A 109 -6.41 -6.53 -10.62
C GLU A 109 -7.64 -7.30 -11.12
N PHE A 110 -8.60 -6.58 -11.70
CA PHE A 110 -9.83 -7.18 -12.22
C PHE A 110 -9.78 -7.46 -13.71
N LYS A 111 -8.57 -7.68 -14.22
CA LYS A 111 -8.40 -8.00 -15.64
C LYS A 111 -9.14 -9.25 -16.04
N LYS A 112 -9.17 -10.26 -15.15
CA LYS A 112 -9.87 -11.50 -15.43
C LYS A 112 -11.37 -11.29 -15.58
N GLU A 113 -11.90 -10.26 -14.93
CA GLU A 113 -13.30 -9.91 -15.02
C GLU A 113 -13.60 -9.00 -16.20
N GLY A 114 -12.58 -8.64 -16.97
CA GLY A 114 -12.78 -7.88 -18.19
C GLY A 114 -12.16 -6.49 -18.23
N CYS A 115 -11.47 -6.06 -17.18
CA CYS A 115 -10.85 -4.74 -17.18
C CYS A 115 -9.51 -4.80 -17.91
N ASN A 116 -9.43 -4.17 -19.09
CA ASN A 116 -8.22 -4.20 -19.91
C ASN A 116 -7.39 -2.93 -19.80
N LYS A 117 -7.62 -2.13 -18.79
CA LYS A 117 -6.91 -0.85 -18.67
C LYS A 117 -5.50 -1.03 -18.17
N ILE A 118 -4.60 -0.20 -18.68
CA ILE A 118 -3.25 -0.10 -18.18
C ILE A 118 -3.21 1.12 -17.27
N ILE A 119 -2.73 0.95 -16.05
CA ILE A 119 -2.85 1.96 -15.01
C ILE A 119 -1.48 2.47 -14.59
N PRO A 120 -1.22 3.79 -14.73
CA PRO A 120 0.03 4.35 -14.23
C PRO A 120 0.09 4.23 -12.70
N TYR A 121 1.31 4.21 -12.17
CA TYR A 121 1.54 4.10 -10.73
C TYR A 121 0.68 5.05 -9.90
N SER A 122 0.63 6.32 -10.30
CA SER A 122 -0.09 7.32 -9.50
C SER A 122 -1.60 7.14 -9.51
N ASP A 123 -2.13 6.38 -10.48
CA ASP A 123 -3.56 6.17 -10.60
C ASP A 123 -4.00 4.81 -10.08
N TYR A 124 -3.04 3.94 -9.72
CA TYR A 124 -3.36 2.56 -9.40
C TYR A 124 -4.41 2.42 -8.29
N LEU A 125 -4.16 3.02 -7.14
CA LEU A 125 -5.08 2.84 -6.01
C LEU A 125 -6.45 3.45 -6.28
N THR A 126 -6.49 4.62 -6.94
CA THR A 126 -7.75 5.24 -7.29
C THR A 126 -8.54 4.35 -8.24
N HIS A 127 -7.86 3.80 -9.24
CA HIS A 127 -8.53 2.93 -10.20
C HIS A 127 -9.05 1.66 -9.54
N ILE A 128 -8.22 0.98 -8.76
CA ILE A 128 -8.60 -0.28 -8.15
C ILE A 128 -9.81 -0.12 -7.22
N ASN A 129 -9.85 0.98 -6.49
CA ASN A 129 -10.95 1.21 -5.55
C ASN A 129 -12.23 1.67 -6.24
N ASN A 130 -12.15 2.08 -7.49
CA ASN A 130 -13.30 2.58 -8.24
C ASN A 130 -13.62 1.77 -9.49
N CYS A 131 -12.89 0.68 -9.75
CA CYS A 131 -13.14 -0.13 -10.92
C CYS A 131 -14.50 -0.80 -10.82
N LYS A 132 -15.33 -0.63 -11.84
CA LYS A 132 -16.67 -1.19 -11.85
C LYS A 132 -16.68 -2.72 -11.80
N LEU A 133 -15.60 -3.32 -12.24
CA LEU A 133 -15.52 -4.77 -12.28
C LEU A 133 -15.12 -5.38 -10.93
N SER A 134 -14.91 -4.53 -9.93
CA SER A 134 -14.62 -5.02 -8.59
C SER A 134 -15.89 -5.44 -7.84
N TRP A 135 -17.07 -5.20 -8.44
CA TRP A 135 -18.35 -5.52 -7.79
C TRP A 135 -18.82 -6.94 -8.06
#